data_bcad75c1a91032e3397f6619993a5b7f
#
_entry.id   bcad75c1a91032e3397f6619993a5b7f
#
_cell.length_a   1.000
_cell.length_b   1.000
_cell.length_c   1.000
_cell.angle_alpha   90.00
_cell.angle_beta   90.00
_cell.angle_gamma   90.00
#
_symmetry.space_group_name_H-M   'P 1'
#
loop_
_entity.id
_entity.type
_entity.pdbx_description
1 polymer ?
#
loop_
_entity_poly.entity_id
_entity_poly.type
_entity_poly.pdbx_seq_one_letter_code
_entity_poly.pdbx_strand_id
1 'polypeptide(L)'
;CIPHTWGSEMNFHPHIHTILLGGGLSNENRWKDNGTEFFLPVYVVSKVFRGKYLEELKSLWEKDKLNFYGTSEKYRNRYVFKELLDTCYSTEWISYCKKTFNGAQSVINYLGKYTHKIAISNYRIIHMDETSVTFSVKDYRHEGKWKELTLSGIEFIRRFLMHVPPSRFVRIRHYGLLCSRNKNKKLALCRNLLGGKKYLSKLKSMNMSEVLEHLYGIKIYVCSKCG
;
A
#
# COMPACT_ATOMS: atom_id res chain seq x y z
N CYS A 1 0.29 -2.31 6.22
CA CYS A 1 0.87 -1.28 5.36
C CYS A 1 1.11 -1.85 3.97
N ILE A 2 0.84 -1.07 2.94
CA ILE A 2 0.98 -1.44 1.54
C ILE A 2 1.68 -0.27 0.84
N PRO A 3 2.95 -0.40 0.39
CA PRO A 3 3.62 0.62 -0.38
C PRO A 3 3.10 0.62 -1.83
N HIS A 4 2.85 1.80 -2.37
CA HIS A 4 2.59 2.06 -3.76
C HIS A 4 3.61 3.05 -4.31
N THR A 5 3.92 2.95 -5.60
CA THR A 5 4.89 3.81 -6.28
C THR A 5 4.27 4.66 -7.39
N TRP A 6 2.96 4.54 -7.63
CA TRP A 6 2.28 5.15 -8.77
C TRP A 6 1.20 6.16 -8.39
N GLY A 7 1.12 7.21 -9.16
CA GLY A 7 -0.03 8.12 -9.21
C GLY A 7 -1.05 7.70 -10.29
N SER A 8 -2.09 8.52 -10.48
CA SER A 8 -3.13 8.26 -11.48
C SER A 8 -2.59 8.22 -12.93
N GLU A 9 -1.56 9.00 -13.22
CA GLU A 9 -0.89 9.09 -14.52
C GLU A 9 0.26 8.07 -14.69
N MET A 10 0.38 7.08 -13.80
CA MET A 10 1.49 6.14 -13.71
C MET A 10 2.87 6.82 -13.57
N ASN A 11 2.91 8.06 -13.08
CA ASN A 11 4.15 8.71 -12.69
C ASN A 11 4.67 8.12 -11.37
N PHE A 12 5.97 8.24 -11.13
CA PHE A 12 6.59 7.77 -9.89
C PHE A 12 6.12 8.65 -8.71
N HIS A 13 5.27 8.08 -7.86
CA HIS A 13 4.64 8.75 -6.72
C HIS A 13 4.59 7.80 -5.52
N PRO A 14 5.74 7.58 -4.83
CA PRO A 14 5.81 6.65 -3.73
C PRO A 14 4.98 7.12 -2.53
N HIS A 15 4.11 6.25 -2.04
CA HIS A 15 3.30 6.49 -0.85
C HIS A 15 2.88 5.19 -0.18
N ILE A 16 2.43 5.26 1.08
CA ILE A 16 2.10 4.09 1.87
C ILE A 16 0.64 4.16 2.31
N HIS A 17 -0.14 3.15 1.93
CA HIS A 17 -1.47 2.93 2.48
C HIS A 17 -1.36 2.12 3.78
N THR A 18 -1.98 2.61 4.83
CA THR A 18 -1.97 1.95 6.13
C THR A 18 -3.38 1.83 6.68
N ILE A 19 -3.76 0.62 7.10
CA ILE A 19 -4.96 0.40 7.91
C ILE A 19 -4.51 0.25 9.35
N LEU A 20 -5.07 1.07 10.21
CA LEU A 20 -4.83 1.05 11.65
C LEU A 20 -6.09 0.59 12.38
N LEU A 21 -5.90 -0.15 13.46
CA LEU A 21 -6.99 -0.52 14.35
C LEU A 21 -7.41 0.70 15.18
N GLY A 22 -8.73 0.86 15.42
CA GLY A 22 -9.30 1.92 16.24
C GLY A 22 -9.07 1.74 17.74
N GLY A 23 -8.17 0.86 18.15
CA GLY A 23 -7.82 0.61 19.53
C GLY A 23 -6.63 -0.34 19.65
N GLY A 24 -6.25 -0.68 20.87
CA GLY A 24 -5.11 -1.53 21.15
C GLY A 24 -5.20 -2.24 22.50
N LEU A 25 -4.29 -3.19 22.71
CA LEU A 25 -4.12 -3.84 24.02
C LEU A 25 -3.13 -3.06 24.87
N SER A 26 -3.49 -2.77 26.11
CA SER A 26 -2.55 -2.29 27.13
C SER A 26 -1.59 -3.40 27.55
N ASN A 27 -0.58 -3.05 28.36
CA ASN A 27 0.36 -4.02 28.93
C ASN A 27 -0.35 -5.05 29.85
N GLU A 28 -1.48 -4.66 30.45
CA GLU A 28 -2.33 -5.52 31.30
C GLU A 28 -3.35 -6.32 30.48
N ASN A 29 -3.18 -6.39 29.15
CA ASN A 29 -4.07 -7.09 28.23
C ASN A 29 -5.55 -6.58 28.26
N ARG A 30 -5.76 -5.30 28.54
CA ARG A 30 -7.07 -4.66 28.45
C ARG A 30 -7.19 -3.95 27.10
N TRP A 31 -8.38 -4.02 26.50
CA TRP A 31 -8.64 -3.25 25.28
C TRP A 31 -8.78 -1.78 25.64
N LYS A 32 -8.05 -0.92 24.93
CA LYS A 32 -8.22 0.53 24.96
C LYS A 32 -8.67 1.00 23.59
N ASP A 33 -9.84 1.62 23.56
CA ASP A 33 -10.41 2.21 22.35
C ASP A 33 -9.87 3.63 22.13
N ASN A 34 -9.71 4.04 20.90
CA ASN A 34 -9.24 5.38 20.54
C ASN A 34 -10.38 6.41 20.49
N GLY A 35 -11.64 5.97 20.71
CA GLY A 35 -12.82 6.80 20.51
C GLY A 35 -13.20 6.98 19.04
N THR A 36 -14.31 7.65 18.82
CA THR A 36 -14.89 7.81 17.47
C THR A 36 -14.48 9.10 16.77
N GLU A 37 -14.05 10.10 17.51
CA GLU A 37 -13.86 11.46 16.97
C GLU A 37 -12.42 11.79 16.60
N PHE A 38 -11.46 11.28 17.36
CA PHE A 38 -10.06 11.56 17.17
C PHE A 38 -9.27 10.27 16.97
N PHE A 39 -8.63 10.11 15.81
CA PHE A 39 -7.88 8.92 15.53
C PHE A 39 -6.36 9.12 15.69
N LEU A 40 -5.76 10.04 14.96
CA LEU A 40 -4.34 10.36 15.02
C LEU A 40 -4.10 11.83 14.68
N PRO A 41 -3.16 12.50 15.37
CA PRO A 41 -2.74 13.85 15.00
C PRO A 41 -1.89 13.80 13.73
N VAL A 42 -2.50 14.05 12.57
CA VAL A 42 -1.88 13.95 11.25
C VAL A 42 -0.56 14.72 11.16
N TYR A 43 -0.53 15.92 11.73
CA TYR A 43 0.66 16.75 11.79
C TYR A 43 1.82 16.09 12.55
N VAL A 44 1.54 15.44 13.69
CA VAL A 44 2.55 14.71 14.47
C VAL A 44 3.03 13.50 13.70
N VAL A 45 2.11 12.74 13.07
CA VAL A 45 2.45 11.58 12.22
C VAL A 45 3.39 11.98 11.09
N SER A 46 3.09 13.09 10.40
CA SER A 46 3.93 13.61 9.31
C SER A 46 5.35 13.94 9.79
N LYS A 47 5.47 14.64 10.90
CA LYS A 47 6.79 14.98 11.47
C LYS A 47 7.59 13.78 11.92
N VAL A 48 6.95 12.86 12.64
CA VAL A 48 7.60 11.62 13.13
C VAL A 48 8.01 10.74 11.95
N PHE A 49 7.15 10.60 10.95
CA PHE A 49 7.45 9.81 9.76
C PHE A 49 8.64 10.40 8.99
N ARG A 50 8.63 11.72 8.74
CA ARG A 50 9.75 12.42 8.11
C ARG A 50 11.05 12.19 8.86
N GLY A 51 11.08 12.43 10.16
CA GLY A 51 12.28 12.26 10.98
C GLY A 51 12.86 10.85 10.88
N LYS A 52 12.02 9.83 11.11
CA LYS A 52 12.45 8.43 11.04
C LYS A 52 12.88 7.99 9.64
N TYR A 53 12.20 8.46 8.61
CA TYR A 53 12.57 8.13 7.22
C TYR A 53 13.94 8.71 6.85
N LEU A 54 14.17 9.98 7.18
CA LEU A 54 15.42 10.66 6.86
C LEU A 54 16.59 10.17 7.71
N GLU A 55 16.34 9.80 8.97
CA GLU A 55 17.32 9.14 9.83
C GLU A 55 17.77 7.80 9.23
N GLU A 56 16.82 6.97 8.81
CA GLU A 56 17.14 5.67 8.18
C GLU A 56 17.83 5.86 6.83
N LEU A 57 17.38 6.81 6.01
CA LEU A 57 18.02 7.13 4.73
C LEU A 57 19.49 7.55 4.92
N LYS A 58 19.76 8.40 5.93
CA LYS A 58 21.12 8.79 6.31
C LYS A 58 21.93 7.59 6.76
N SER A 59 21.36 6.74 7.62
CA SER A 59 22.02 5.51 8.10
C SER A 59 22.39 4.56 6.96
N LEU A 60 21.51 4.41 5.96
CA LEU A 60 21.79 3.58 4.78
C LEU A 60 22.90 4.18 3.91
N TRP A 61 22.93 5.50 3.78
CA TRP A 61 23.99 6.20 3.07
C TRP A 61 25.35 6.02 3.76
N GLU A 62 25.42 6.23 5.08
CA GLU A 62 26.64 6.07 5.88
C GLU A 62 27.18 4.62 5.88
N LYS A 63 26.29 3.63 5.68
CA LYS A 63 26.64 2.21 5.58
C LYS A 63 26.92 1.75 4.14
N ASP A 64 26.98 2.66 3.19
CA ASP A 64 27.16 2.37 1.76
C ASP A 64 26.16 1.35 1.20
N LYS A 65 24.88 1.44 1.66
CA LYS A 65 23.79 0.55 1.25
C LYS A 65 22.87 1.18 0.21
N LEU A 66 23.17 2.37 -0.27
CA LEU A 66 22.42 3.04 -1.32
C LEU A 66 23.19 2.94 -2.66
N ASN A 67 22.47 2.55 -3.69
CA ASN A 67 22.99 2.56 -5.06
C ASN A 67 22.49 3.83 -5.78
N PHE A 68 23.42 4.54 -6.43
CA PHE A 68 23.12 5.75 -7.17
C PHE A 68 23.46 5.55 -8.63
N TYR A 69 22.51 5.93 -9.52
CA TYR A 69 22.65 5.80 -10.96
C TYR A 69 22.17 7.07 -11.67
N GLY A 70 22.79 7.41 -12.79
CA GLY A 70 22.42 8.55 -13.62
C GLY A 70 22.40 9.86 -12.81
N THR A 71 21.30 10.59 -12.84
CA THR A 71 21.18 11.88 -12.16
C THR A 71 21.32 11.82 -10.64
N SER A 72 21.20 10.62 -10.05
CA SER A 72 21.35 10.44 -8.61
C SER A 72 22.80 10.25 -8.15
N GLU A 73 23.75 10.04 -9.06
CA GLU A 73 25.17 9.84 -8.72
C GLU A 73 25.78 10.99 -7.91
N LYS A 74 25.32 12.21 -8.13
CA LYS A 74 25.71 13.39 -7.34
C LYS A 74 25.54 13.21 -5.83
N TYR A 75 24.62 12.39 -5.40
CA TYR A 75 24.37 12.14 -3.96
C TYR A 75 25.38 11.19 -3.30
N ARG A 76 26.35 10.67 -4.06
CA ARG A 76 27.55 10.04 -3.47
C ARG A 76 28.40 11.08 -2.72
N ASN A 77 28.35 12.34 -3.15
CA ASN A 77 29.02 13.43 -2.47
C ASN A 77 28.29 13.76 -1.16
N ARG A 78 29.03 13.77 -0.04
CA ARG A 78 28.51 14.01 1.30
C ARG A 78 27.80 15.37 1.44
N TYR A 79 28.33 16.40 0.82
CA TYR A 79 27.75 17.75 0.92
C TYR A 79 26.43 17.82 0.15
N VAL A 80 26.37 17.27 -1.04
CA VAL A 80 25.16 17.24 -1.88
C VAL A 80 24.08 16.36 -1.23
N PHE A 81 24.47 15.24 -0.61
CA PHE A 81 23.54 14.39 0.12
C PHE A 81 23.00 15.06 1.38
N LYS A 82 23.86 15.80 2.11
CA LYS A 82 23.42 16.58 3.27
C LYS A 82 22.42 17.67 2.86
N GLU A 83 22.68 18.41 1.79
CA GLU A 83 21.77 19.43 1.25
C GLU A 83 20.40 18.83 0.88
N LEU A 84 20.38 17.63 0.28
CA LEU A 84 19.15 16.87 0.04
C LEU A 84 18.38 16.61 1.33
N LEU A 85 19.07 16.12 2.37
CA LEU A 85 18.43 15.84 3.67
C LEU A 85 17.87 17.12 4.30
N ASP A 86 18.63 18.21 4.29
CA ASP A 86 18.22 19.50 4.84
C ASP A 86 16.99 20.05 4.10
N THR A 87 16.96 19.92 2.77
CA THR A 87 15.80 20.26 1.93
C THR A 87 14.59 19.41 2.28
N CYS A 88 14.76 18.10 2.43
CA CYS A 88 13.68 17.20 2.83
C CYS A 88 13.17 17.47 4.25
N TYR A 89 14.03 17.90 5.17
CA TYR A 89 13.64 18.30 6.52
C TYR A 89 12.86 19.62 6.55
N SER A 90 13.19 20.57 5.70
CA SER A 90 12.50 21.85 5.60
C SER A 90 11.15 21.74 4.87
N THR A 91 10.98 20.74 4.02
CA THR A 91 9.75 20.51 3.27
C THR A 91 8.67 19.90 4.17
N GLU A 92 7.43 20.33 4.02
CA GLU A 92 6.29 19.72 4.71
C GLU A 92 5.91 18.37 4.09
N TRP A 93 5.85 17.35 4.93
CA TRP A 93 5.42 16.02 4.51
C TRP A 93 3.94 15.83 4.80
N ILE A 94 3.22 15.31 3.81
CA ILE A 94 1.77 15.21 3.88
C ILE A 94 1.39 13.79 4.33
N SER A 95 0.71 13.69 5.47
CA SER A 95 -0.01 12.50 5.90
C SER A 95 -1.51 12.78 5.81
N TYR A 96 -2.27 11.80 5.38
CA TYR A 96 -3.71 11.88 5.31
C TYR A 96 -4.32 10.77 6.14
N CYS A 97 -5.24 11.12 7.03
CA CYS A 97 -5.97 10.16 7.84
C CYS A 97 -7.47 10.30 7.57
N LYS A 98 -8.10 9.24 7.12
CA LYS A 98 -9.55 9.17 6.92
C LYS A 98 -10.19 8.43 8.10
N LYS A 99 -11.33 8.95 8.58
CA LYS A 99 -12.17 8.28 9.58
C LYS A 99 -12.54 6.85 9.14
N THR A 100 -12.86 6.07 10.12
CA THR A 100 -13.15 4.65 10.14
C THR A 100 -14.01 4.14 8.99
N PHE A 101 -13.72 2.92 8.59
CA PHE A 101 -14.55 2.14 7.70
C PHE A 101 -15.90 1.80 8.36
N ASN A 102 -16.97 1.91 7.59
CA ASN A 102 -18.29 1.45 8.03
C ASN A 102 -18.37 -0.09 7.91
N GLY A 103 -17.74 -0.78 8.86
CA GLY A 103 -17.78 -2.24 8.96
C GLY A 103 -16.73 -3.00 8.13
N ALA A 104 -16.70 -4.30 8.31
CA ALA A 104 -15.70 -5.21 7.75
C ALA A 104 -15.69 -5.22 6.20
N GLN A 105 -16.86 -5.11 5.56
CA GLN A 105 -16.96 -5.12 4.09
C GLN A 105 -16.22 -3.94 3.47
N SER A 106 -16.30 -2.75 4.06
CA SER A 106 -15.58 -1.57 3.59
C SER A 106 -14.06 -1.75 3.69
N VAL A 107 -13.58 -2.43 4.74
CA VAL A 107 -12.15 -2.78 4.89
C VAL A 107 -11.71 -3.75 3.81
N ILE A 108 -12.51 -4.80 3.54
CA ILE A 108 -12.22 -5.80 2.50
C ILE A 108 -12.19 -5.14 1.12
N ASN A 109 -13.16 -4.28 0.80
CA ASN A 109 -13.22 -3.55 -0.46
C ASN A 109 -11.99 -2.63 -0.62
N TYR A 110 -11.61 -1.92 0.44
CA TYR A 110 -10.40 -1.10 0.46
C TYR A 110 -9.14 -1.93 0.21
N LEU A 111 -8.97 -3.03 0.94
CA LEU A 111 -7.84 -3.95 0.75
C LEU A 111 -7.81 -4.50 -0.67
N GLY A 112 -8.92 -5.02 -1.18
CA GLY A 112 -9.01 -5.53 -2.57
C GLY A 112 -8.59 -4.49 -3.60
N LYS A 113 -8.96 -3.22 -3.38
CA LYS A 113 -8.60 -2.12 -4.27
C LYS A 113 -7.09 -1.82 -4.31
N TYR A 114 -6.40 -1.98 -3.18
CA TYR A 114 -5.00 -1.54 -3.05
C TYR A 114 -3.98 -2.69 -3.02
N THR A 115 -4.39 -3.94 -2.75
CA THR A 115 -3.46 -5.07 -2.66
C THR A 115 -3.18 -5.74 -4.00
N HIS A 116 -4.14 -5.77 -4.92
CA HIS A 116 -4.05 -6.55 -6.16
C HIS A 116 -3.77 -5.72 -7.41
N LYS A 117 -3.99 -4.41 -7.37
CA LYS A 117 -3.74 -3.55 -8.53
C LYS A 117 -2.27 -3.16 -8.64
N ILE A 118 -1.76 -3.14 -9.87
CA ILE A 118 -0.46 -2.59 -10.23
C ILE A 118 -0.74 -1.41 -11.15
N ALA A 119 -0.23 -0.24 -10.83
CA ALA A 119 -0.21 0.99 -11.59
C ALA A 119 -1.51 1.35 -12.35
N ILE A 120 -2.00 0.47 -13.21
CA ILE A 120 -3.20 0.66 -14.03
C ILE A 120 -4.02 -0.62 -14.09
N SER A 121 -5.33 -0.52 -14.26
CA SER A 121 -6.26 -1.62 -14.51
C SER A 121 -6.80 -1.54 -15.93
N ASN A 122 -7.08 -2.68 -16.54
CA ASN A 122 -7.48 -2.80 -17.94
C ASN A 122 -8.66 -1.90 -18.32
N TYR A 123 -9.66 -1.75 -17.41
CA TYR A 123 -10.83 -0.88 -17.68
C TYR A 123 -10.49 0.60 -17.82
N ARG A 124 -9.28 1.03 -17.46
CA ARG A 124 -8.81 2.40 -17.65
C ARG A 124 -8.21 2.63 -19.02
N ILE A 125 -7.82 1.57 -19.74
CA ILE A 125 -7.33 1.66 -21.11
C ILE A 125 -8.51 1.89 -22.02
N ILE A 126 -8.54 3.02 -22.72
CA ILE A 126 -9.62 3.46 -23.62
C ILE A 126 -9.33 3.02 -25.03
N HIS A 127 -8.10 3.27 -25.49
CA HIS A 127 -7.64 2.94 -26.83
C HIS A 127 -6.17 2.56 -26.82
N MET A 128 -5.80 1.67 -27.74
CA MET A 128 -4.42 1.26 -27.96
C MET A 128 -4.23 0.95 -29.43
N ASP A 129 -3.19 1.52 -30.02
CA ASP A 129 -2.73 1.24 -31.39
C ASP A 129 -1.24 0.85 -31.40
N GLU A 130 -0.64 0.74 -32.58
CA GLU A 130 0.78 0.36 -32.75
C GLU A 130 1.77 1.36 -32.14
N THR A 131 1.37 2.60 -31.92
CA THR A 131 2.25 3.71 -31.54
C THR A 131 1.93 4.29 -30.15
N SER A 132 0.67 4.20 -29.73
CA SER A 132 0.17 4.92 -28.56
C SER A 132 -0.82 4.13 -27.72
N VAL A 133 -0.96 4.56 -26.45
CA VAL A 133 -1.95 4.06 -25.51
C VAL A 133 -2.66 5.25 -24.86
N THR A 134 -3.97 5.27 -24.96
CA THR A 134 -4.85 6.27 -24.31
C THR A 134 -5.57 5.64 -23.14
N PHE A 135 -5.50 6.26 -21.99
CA PHE A 135 -6.15 5.77 -20.76
C PHE A 135 -6.69 6.88 -19.89
N SER A 136 -7.68 6.56 -19.07
CA SER A 136 -8.32 7.51 -18.16
C SER A 136 -7.47 7.75 -16.92
N VAL A 137 -7.32 9.02 -16.53
CA VAL A 137 -6.58 9.46 -15.35
C VAL A 137 -7.40 10.44 -14.52
N LYS A 138 -7.17 10.47 -13.21
CA LYS A 138 -7.73 11.49 -12.32
C LYS A 138 -6.81 12.70 -12.27
N ASP A 139 -7.34 13.87 -12.58
CA ASP A 139 -6.66 15.14 -12.42
C ASP A 139 -6.95 15.74 -11.05
N TYR A 140 -6.04 15.49 -10.11
CA TYR A 140 -6.18 15.98 -8.73
C TYR A 140 -6.00 17.50 -8.60
N ARG A 141 -5.45 18.17 -9.62
CA ARG A 141 -5.34 19.64 -9.65
C ARG A 141 -6.67 20.29 -9.98
N HIS A 142 -7.57 19.56 -10.66
CA HIS A 142 -8.90 20.00 -11.06
C HIS A 142 -9.97 19.12 -10.41
N GLU A 143 -10.03 19.13 -9.08
CA GLU A 143 -11.07 18.45 -8.26
C GLU A 143 -11.19 16.94 -8.47
N GLY A 144 -10.17 16.30 -9.01
CA GLY A 144 -10.18 14.86 -9.27
C GLY A 144 -11.07 14.44 -10.44
N LYS A 145 -11.35 15.34 -11.37
CA LYS A 145 -12.08 15.03 -12.60
C LYS A 145 -11.31 14.03 -13.45
N TRP A 146 -12.05 13.19 -14.16
CA TRP A 146 -11.43 12.26 -15.09
C TRP A 146 -11.07 12.97 -16.39
N LYS A 147 -9.90 12.71 -16.90
CA LYS A 147 -9.40 13.12 -18.22
C LYS A 147 -8.72 11.95 -18.91
N GLU A 148 -8.53 12.07 -20.21
CA GLU A 148 -7.76 11.13 -21.00
C GLU A 148 -6.30 11.57 -21.08
N LEU A 149 -5.41 10.59 -21.07
CA LEU A 149 -3.98 10.77 -21.25
C LEU A 149 -3.50 9.78 -22.31
N THR A 150 -2.90 10.31 -23.38
CA THR A 150 -2.26 9.52 -24.42
C THR A 150 -0.76 9.57 -24.26
N LEU A 151 -0.12 8.41 -24.24
CA LEU A 151 1.33 8.24 -24.20
C LEU A 151 1.78 7.42 -25.38
N SER A 152 3.04 7.62 -25.85
CA SER A 152 3.65 6.66 -26.76
C SER A 152 3.74 5.28 -26.10
N GLY A 153 3.68 4.19 -26.86
CA GLY A 153 3.77 2.83 -26.32
C GLY A 153 5.03 2.61 -25.49
N ILE A 154 6.17 3.16 -25.91
CA ILE A 154 7.44 3.09 -25.17
C ILE A 154 7.35 3.79 -23.81
N GLU A 155 6.78 4.99 -23.76
CA GLU A 155 6.63 5.76 -22.49
C GLU A 155 5.62 5.09 -21.57
N PHE A 156 4.53 4.53 -22.09
CA PHE A 156 3.58 3.75 -21.32
C PHE A 156 4.24 2.54 -20.65
N ILE A 157 5.00 1.76 -21.43
CA ILE A 157 5.74 0.59 -20.92
C ILE A 157 6.79 1.02 -19.90
N ARG A 158 7.55 2.08 -20.18
CA ARG A 158 8.53 2.63 -19.23
C ARG A 158 7.90 2.99 -17.89
N ARG A 159 6.76 3.70 -17.91
CA ARG A 159 6.04 4.04 -16.67
C ARG A 159 5.53 2.79 -15.97
N PHE A 160 4.95 1.86 -16.68
CA PHE A 160 4.44 0.62 -16.11
C PHE A 160 5.55 -0.18 -15.41
N LEU A 161 6.69 -0.36 -16.07
CA LEU A 161 7.83 -1.13 -15.55
C LEU A 161 8.43 -0.53 -14.27
N MET A 162 8.38 0.79 -14.08
CA MET A 162 8.83 1.42 -12.83
C MET A 162 8.06 0.95 -11.59
N HIS A 163 6.87 0.38 -11.78
CA HIS A 163 5.99 -0.06 -10.69
C HIS A 163 5.97 -1.56 -10.47
N VAL A 164 6.69 -2.32 -11.31
CA VAL A 164 6.84 -3.76 -11.13
C VAL A 164 7.79 -4.00 -9.96
N PRO A 165 7.32 -4.59 -8.86
CA PRO A 165 8.18 -4.84 -7.73
C PRO A 165 9.18 -5.95 -8.04
N PRO A 166 10.38 -5.89 -7.44
CA PRO A 166 11.37 -6.95 -7.60
C PRO A 166 10.85 -8.29 -7.08
N SER A 167 11.44 -9.38 -7.55
CA SER A 167 11.13 -10.73 -7.06
C SER A 167 11.22 -10.78 -5.53
N ARG A 168 10.29 -11.50 -4.90
CA ARG A 168 10.18 -11.67 -3.45
C ARG A 168 9.87 -10.40 -2.66
N PHE A 169 9.47 -9.32 -3.31
CA PHE A 169 9.04 -8.11 -2.61
C PHE A 169 7.74 -8.33 -1.84
N VAL A 170 7.79 -8.14 -0.53
CA VAL A 170 6.62 -8.28 0.35
C VAL A 170 5.76 -7.02 0.25
N ARG A 171 4.65 -7.09 -0.49
CA ARG A 171 3.73 -5.95 -0.70
C ARG A 171 2.93 -5.60 0.54
N ILE A 172 2.48 -6.58 1.31
CA ILE A 172 1.65 -6.37 2.49
C ILE A 172 2.50 -6.63 3.73
N ARG A 173 2.65 -5.62 4.57
CA ARG A 173 3.41 -5.72 5.81
C ARG A 173 2.50 -5.53 7.01
N HIS A 174 2.60 -6.43 7.96
CA HIS A 174 1.80 -6.45 9.17
C HIS A 174 2.65 -6.05 10.38
N TYR A 175 2.10 -5.16 11.22
CA TYR A 175 2.76 -4.64 12.42
C TYR A 175 1.84 -4.71 13.64
N GLY A 176 2.40 -4.50 14.83
CA GLY A 176 1.66 -4.43 16.10
C GLY A 176 0.86 -5.72 16.38
N LEU A 177 -0.43 -5.58 16.62
CA LEU A 177 -1.34 -6.71 16.89
C LEU A 177 -1.44 -7.70 15.72
N LEU A 178 -1.25 -7.23 14.49
CA LEU A 178 -1.35 -8.04 13.27
C LEU A 178 -0.02 -8.66 12.85
N CYS A 179 1.07 -8.41 13.59
CA CYS A 179 2.37 -9.01 13.31
C CYS A 179 2.29 -10.54 13.41
N SER A 180 2.86 -11.26 12.44
CA SER A 180 2.80 -12.72 12.32
C SER A 180 3.19 -13.46 13.62
N ARG A 181 4.19 -12.95 14.36
CA ARG A 181 4.66 -13.50 15.64
C ARG A 181 3.56 -13.64 16.70
N ASN A 182 2.67 -12.64 16.80
CA ASN A 182 1.72 -12.52 17.90
C ASN A 182 0.25 -12.58 17.48
N LYS A 183 -0.01 -12.53 16.17
CA LYS A 183 -1.35 -12.35 15.59
C LYS A 183 -2.40 -13.29 16.19
N ASN A 184 -2.13 -14.58 16.20
CA ASN A 184 -3.13 -15.57 16.62
C ASN A 184 -3.54 -15.38 18.10
N LYS A 185 -2.55 -15.24 19.00
CA LYS A 185 -2.81 -15.03 20.44
C LYS A 185 -3.51 -13.71 20.70
N LYS A 186 -2.99 -12.60 20.14
CA LYS A 186 -3.52 -11.26 20.40
C LYS A 186 -4.90 -11.04 19.77
N LEU A 187 -5.17 -11.59 18.59
CA LEU A 187 -6.52 -11.49 18.00
C LEU A 187 -7.56 -12.32 18.75
N ALA A 188 -7.19 -13.50 19.24
CA ALA A 188 -8.11 -14.27 20.10
C ALA A 188 -8.46 -13.51 21.36
N LEU A 189 -7.49 -12.91 22.03
CA LEU A 189 -7.69 -12.07 23.20
C LEU A 189 -8.56 -10.84 22.88
N CYS A 190 -8.26 -10.11 21.81
CA CYS A 190 -9.07 -8.96 21.40
C CYS A 190 -10.53 -9.36 21.12
N ARG A 191 -10.77 -10.50 20.47
CA ARG A 191 -12.15 -10.98 20.23
C ARG A 191 -12.88 -11.24 21.54
N ASN A 192 -12.25 -11.91 22.49
CA ASN A 192 -12.84 -12.18 23.80
C ASN A 192 -13.18 -10.87 24.53
N LEU A 193 -12.25 -9.90 24.54
CA LEU A 193 -12.47 -8.61 25.20
C LEU A 193 -13.55 -7.76 24.55
N LEU A 194 -13.74 -7.91 23.23
CA LEU A 194 -14.76 -7.17 22.46
C LEU A 194 -16.08 -7.94 22.31
N GLY A 195 -16.27 -9.04 23.03
CA GLY A 195 -17.50 -9.84 22.97
C GLY A 195 -17.72 -10.56 21.62
N GLY A 196 -16.67 -10.70 20.81
CA GLY A 196 -16.75 -11.35 19.50
C GLY A 196 -16.80 -12.87 19.57
N LYS A 197 -17.57 -13.49 18.69
CA LYS A 197 -17.65 -14.96 18.56
C LYS A 197 -16.30 -15.55 18.12
N LYS A 198 -16.00 -16.81 18.53
CA LYS A 198 -14.83 -17.54 18.09
C LYS A 198 -14.83 -17.65 16.56
N TYR A 199 -13.78 -17.17 15.93
CA TYR A 199 -13.64 -17.29 14.47
C TYR A 199 -13.24 -18.71 14.09
N LEU A 200 -14.07 -19.37 13.29
CA LEU A 200 -13.75 -20.61 12.63
C LEU A 200 -13.49 -20.31 11.17
N SER A 201 -12.27 -20.51 10.73
CA SER A 201 -11.91 -20.31 9.31
C SER A 201 -12.52 -21.44 8.48
N LYS A 202 -13.46 -21.09 7.59
CA LYS A 202 -14.07 -22.03 6.64
C LYS A 202 -13.07 -22.55 5.60
N LEU A 203 -12.01 -21.80 5.35
CA LEU A 203 -11.04 -22.09 4.27
C LEU A 203 -9.70 -22.64 4.79
N LYS A 204 -9.57 -22.88 6.11
CA LYS A 204 -8.28 -23.20 6.72
C LYS A 204 -7.60 -24.47 6.19
N SER A 205 -8.37 -25.46 5.78
CA SER A 205 -7.89 -26.75 5.27
C SER A 205 -7.99 -26.90 3.75
N MET A 206 -8.49 -25.88 3.07
CA MET A 206 -8.71 -25.90 1.62
C MET A 206 -7.46 -25.48 0.87
N ASN A 207 -7.12 -26.19 -0.20
CA ASN A 207 -6.13 -25.75 -1.18
C ASN A 207 -6.73 -24.66 -2.10
N MET A 208 -5.94 -24.08 -2.99
CA MET A 208 -6.39 -22.99 -3.87
C MET A 208 -7.55 -23.39 -4.78
N SER A 209 -7.53 -24.62 -5.30
CA SER A 209 -8.60 -25.14 -6.17
C SER A 209 -9.91 -25.26 -5.42
N GLU A 210 -9.88 -25.86 -4.23
CA GLU A 210 -11.05 -26.00 -3.35
C GLU A 210 -11.60 -24.65 -2.93
N VAL A 211 -10.73 -23.66 -2.67
CA VAL A 211 -11.15 -22.30 -2.35
C VAL A 211 -11.86 -21.64 -3.54
N LEU A 212 -11.33 -21.77 -4.75
CA LEU A 212 -11.95 -21.22 -5.96
C LEU A 212 -13.29 -21.89 -6.27
N GLU A 213 -13.37 -23.20 -6.13
CA GLU A 213 -14.63 -23.93 -6.31
C GLU A 213 -15.66 -23.54 -5.25
N HIS A 214 -15.25 -23.47 -3.97
CA HIS A 214 -16.14 -23.11 -2.86
C HIS A 214 -16.68 -21.67 -2.93
N LEU A 215 -15.85 -20.71 -3.33
CA LEU A 215 -16.21 -19.29 -3.35
C LEU A 215 -16.86 -18.83 -4.67
N TYR A 216 -16.45 -19.42 -5.79
CA TYR A 216 -16.79 -18.92 -7.12
C TYR A 216 -17.37 -19.99 -8.04
N GLY A 217 -17.42 -21.25 -7.64
CA GLY A 217 -17.83 -22.36 -8.50
C GLY A 217 -16.85 -22.68 -9.63
N ILE A 218 -15.61 -22.16 -9.55
CA ILE A 218 -14.60 -22.31 -10.60
C ILE A 218 -13.78 -23.56 -10.36
N LYS A 219 -13.87 -24.52 -11.30
CA LYS A 219 -13.03 -25.72 -11.33
C LYS A 219 -11.83 -25.48 -12.23
N ILE A 220 -10.65 -25.17 -11.64
CA ILE A 220 -9.44 -24.81 -12.41
C ILE A 220 -8.79 -25.95 -13.18
N TYR A 221 -9.15 -27.19 -12.86
CA TYR A 221 -8.64 -28.39 -13.57
C TYR A 221 -9.58 -28.91 -14.65
N VAL A 222 -10.69 -28.23 -14.88
CA VAL A 222 -11.70 -28.61 -15.87
C VAL A 222 -11.73 -27.55 -16.96
N CYS A 223 -11.56 -27.94 -18.21
CA CYS A 223 -11.68 -27.01 -19.32
C CYS A 223 -13.11 -26.49 -19.43
N SER A 224 -13.29 -25.17 -19.51
CA SER A 224 -14.63 -24.57 -19.65
C SER A 224 -15.35 -24.90 -20.96
N LYS A 225 -14.62 -25.46 -21.95
CA LYS A 225 -15.16 -25.82 -23.27
C LYS A 225 -15.37 -27.31 -23.51
N CYS A 226 -14.54 -28.16 -22.88
CA CYS A 226 -14.58 -29.62 -23.16
C CYS A 226 -14.69 -30.49 -21.90
N GLY A 227 -14.74 -29.94 -20.72
CA GLY A 227 -14.78 -30.71 -19.47
C GLY A 227 -13.42 -31.17 -18.98
#